data_b84bea80a2977b7498cd6d8e98233c92
#
_entry.id   b84bea80a2977b7498cd6d8e98233c92
#
_cell.length_a   1.000
_cell.length_b   1.000
_cell.length_c   1.000
_cell.angle_alpha   90.00
_cell.angle_beta   90.00
_cell.angle_gamma   90.00
#
_symmetry.space_group_name_H-M   'P 1'
#
loop_
_entity.id
_entity.type
_entity.pdbx_description
1 polymer ?
#
loop_
_entity_poly.entity_id
_entity_poly.type
_entity_poly.pdbx_seq_one_letter_code
_entity_poly.pdbx_strand_id
1 'polypeptide(L)'
;MSGDIILSLRKLALLGAIEQPIKLSSGNFAEAIKSSLQTAARRLQELEREGLVHRRITADGQWIILTKHGVERLKSECYEYQELFFSTPQIEVEIGGRLISGLGEGRYYTTLNGYKKQFESKLGFAPFPGTLNLSLDLLCIVARKKLEGRIGIEMASFESENRTFGGAKCFPCKILDDRAEGVKSAVIIPDRTHYPEDILEIISPVYLRGELNLKDGDELRIRAVV
;
A
#
# COMPACT_ATOMS: atom_id res chain seq x y z
N MET A 1 16.62 2.12 -24.13
CA MET A 1 17.37 1.25 -23.19
C MET A 1 16.53 0.02 -22.93
N SER A 2 17.15 -1.15 -22.88
CA SER A 2 16.40 -2.41 -22.73
C SER A 2 15.81 -2.51 -21.33
N GLY A 3 14.53 -2.90 -21.20
CA GLY A 3 13.85 -3.11 -19.90
C GLY A 3 14.58 -4.09 -18.96
N ASP A 4 15.47 -4.87 -19.52
CA ASP A 4 16.33 -5.80 -18.79
C ASP A 4 17.42 -5.12 -17.94
N ILE A 5 17.89 -3.91 -18.32
CA ILE A 5 18.88 -3.13 -17.55
C ILE A 5 18.23 -2.63 -16.25
N ILE A 6 17.04 -2.06 -16.35
CA ILE A 6 16.27 -1.58 -15.19
C ILE A 6 15.94 -2.73 -14.24
N LEU A 7 15.49 -3.87 -14.78
CA LEU A 7 15.23 -5.05 -13.96
C LEU A 7 16.47 -5.50 -13.19
N SER A 8 17.62 -5.53 -13.86
CA SER A 8 18.90 -5.93 -13.27
C SER A 8 19.34 -4.95 -12.18
N LEU A 9 19.25 -3.65 -12.45
CA LEU A 9 19.59 -2.60 -11.49
C LEU A 9 18.67 -2.62 -10.25
N ARG A 10 17.37 -2.81 -10.46
CA ARG A 10 16.38 -2.96 -9.38
C ARG A 10 16.70 -4.17 -8.51
N LYS A 11 17.08 -5.30 -9.11
CA LYS A 11 17.42 -6.50 -8.32
C LYS A 11 18.66 -6.28 -7.46
N LEU A 12 19.67 -5.60 -7.97
CA LEU A 12 20.86 -5.24 -7.16
C LEU A 12 20.48 -4.31 -6.00
N ALA A 13 19.61 -3.32 -6.25
CA ALA A 13 19.10 -2.44 -5.22
C ALA A 13 18.35 -3.19 -4.11
N LEU A 14 17.46 -4.12 -4.47
CA LEU A 14 16.73 -4.98 -3.53
C LEU A 14 17.64 -5.92 -2.72
N LEU A 15 18.81 -6.26 -3.24
CA LEU A 15 19.83 -7.02 -2.51
C LEU A 15 20.70 -6.17 -1.58
N GLY A 16 20.43 -4.84 -1.49
CA GLY A 16 21.13 -3.92 -0.59
C GLY A 16 22.27 -3.13 -1.23
N ALA A 17 22.48 -3.22 -2.55
CA ALA A 17 23.58 -2.56 -3.24
C ALA A 17 23.45 -1.02 -3.35
N ILE A 18 22.43 -0.40 -2.74
CA ILE A 18 22.29 1.07 -2.65
C ILE A 18 23.14 1.58 -1.48
N GLU A 19 23.05 0.93 -0.33
CA GLU A 19 23.62 1.44 0.92
C GLU A 19 25.09 1.05 1.10
N GLN A 20 25.46 -0.14 0.63
CA GLN A 20 26.80 -0.67 0.76
C GLN A 20 27.17 -1.64 -0.35
N PRO A 21 28.46 -1.87 -0.63
CA PRO A 21 28.88 -2.91 -1.56
C PRO A 21 28.40 -4.29 -1.10
N ILE A 22 27.75 -5.03 -1.99
CA ILE A 22 27.33 -6.41 -1.73
C ILE A 22 28.25 -7.41 -2.44
N LYS A 23 28.53 -8.53 -1.80
CA LYS A 23 29.25 -9.65 -2.43
C LYS A 23 28.25 -10.51 -3.20
N LEU A 24 28.41 -10.58 -4.51
CA LEU A 24 27.45 -11.26 -5.37
C LEU A 24 28.17 -12.04 -6.48
N SER A 25 27.94 -13.36 -6.55
CA SER A 25 28.41 -14.17 -7.67
C SER A 25 27.51 -14.00 -8.90
N SER A 26 28.05 -14.25 -10.10
CA SER A 26 27.25 -14.27 -11.33
C SER A 26 26.15 -15.34 -11.28
N GLY A 27 26.35 -16.43 -10.53
CA GLY A 27 25.35 -17.49 -10.31
C GLY A 27 24.16 -16.97 -9.48
N ASN A 28 24.44 -16.37 -8.33
CA ASN A 28 23.38 -15.81 -7.46
C ASN A 28 22.63 -14.67 -8.15
N PHE A 29 23.34 -13.88 -8.97
CA PHE A 29 22.69 -12.84 -9.76
C PHE A 29 21.82 -13.41 -10.87
N ALA A 30 22.27 -14.47 -11.56
CA ALA A 30 21.48 -15.18 -12.57
C ALA A 30 20.15 -15.70 -12.00
N GLU A 31 20.20 -16.29 -10.80
CA GLU A 31 19.02 -16.74 -10.08
C GLU A 31 18.09 -15.56 -9.74
N ALA A 32 18.64 -14.47 -9.21
CA ALA A 32 17.87 -13.28 -8.84
C ALA A 32 17.14 -12.63 -10.02
N ILE A 33 17.73 -12.63 -11.21
CA ILE A 33 17.10 -12.07 -12.44
C ILE A 33 16.44 -13.16 -13.32
N LYS A 34 16.36 -14.42 -12.83
CA LYS A 34 15.78 -15.58 -13.53
C LYS A 34 16.35 -15.76 -14.95
N SER A 35 17.67 -15.75 -15.09
CA SER A 35 18.35 -15.85 -16.38
C SER A 35 19.52 -16.85 -16.37
N SER A 36 20.17 -17.05 -17.52
CA SER A 36 21.39 -17.84 -17.60
C SER A 36 22.59 -17.11 -16.97
N LEU A 37 23.59 -17.89 -16.54
CA LEU A 37 24.84 -17.38 -16.01
C LEU A 37 25.52 -16.39 -16.96
N GLN A 38 25.54 -16.74 -18.26
CA GLN A 38 26.11 -15.90 -19.31
C GLN A 38 25.39 -14.57 -19.45
N THR A 39 24.03 -14.60 -19.40
CA THR A 39 23.21 -13.40 -19.46
C THR A 39 23.45 -12.50 -18.24
N ALA A 40 23.52 -13.09 -17.04
CA ALA A 40 23.78 -12.35 -15.80
C ALA A 40 25.17 -11.67 -15.84
N ALA A 41 26.20 -12.38 -16.27
CA ALA A 41 27.54 -11.82 -16.40
C ALA A 41 27.57 -10.66 -17.40
N ARG A 42 26.93 -10.82 -18.56
CA ARG A 42 26.80 -9.75 -19.57
C ARG A 42 26.06 -8.53 -19.02
N ARG A 43 24.98 -8.74 -18.27
CA ARG A 43 24.21 -7.65 -17.65
C ARG A 43 25.03 -6.84 -16.64
N LEU A 44 25.82 -7.51 -15.81
CA LEU A 44 26.72 -6.83 -14.87
C LEU A 44 27.78 -5.98 -15.60
N GLN A 45 28.31 -6.48 -16.70
CA GLN A 45 29.25 -5.72 -17.54
C GLN A 45 28.58 -4.51 -18.21
N GLU A 46 27.35 -4.68 -18.70
CA GLU A 46 26.55 -3.58 -19.27
C GLU A 46 26.28 -2.48 -18.23
N LEU A 47 25.83 -2.85 -17.02
CA LEU A 47 25.59 -1.90 -15.92
C LEU A 47 26.86 -1.13 -15.52
N GLU A 48 28.00 -1.81 -15.47
CA GLU A 48 29.30 -1.20 -15.18
C GLU A 48 29.74 -0.26 -16.32
N ARG A 49 29.61 -0.67 -17.57
CA ARG A 49 29.94 0.15 -18.75
C ARG A 49 29.09 1.42 -18.84
N GLU A 50 27.82 1.32 -18.46
CA GLU A 50 26.89 2.47 -18.40
C GLU A 50 27.09 3.33 -17.15
N GLY A 51 28.04 2.97 -16.28
CA GLY A 51 28.32 3.73 -15.05
C GLY A 51 27.21 3.67 -14.01
N LEU A 52 26.33 2.66 -14.08
CA LEU A 52 25.21 2.49 -13.16
C LEU A 52 25.61 1.75 -11.89
N VAL A 53 26.67 0.94 -11.94
CA VAL A 53 27.26 0.24 -10.81
C VAL A 53 28.78 0.39 -10.80
N HIS A 54 29.38 0.34 -9.61
CA HIS A 54 30.79 0.02 -9.45
C HIS A 54 30.93 -1.45 -9.14
N ARG A 55 31.82 -2.12 -9.88
CA ARG A 55 32.11 -3.54 -9.68
C ARG A 55 33.58 -3.74 -9.40
N ARG A 56 33.90 -4.41 -8.31
CA ARG A 56 35.26 -4.78 -7.93
C ARG A 56 35.39 -6.29 -7.89
N ILE A 57 36.24 -6.85 -8.74
CA ILE A 57 36.56 -8.29 -8.75
C ILE A 57 37.75 -8.52 -7.85
N THR A 58 37.64 -9.49 -6.94
CA THR A 58 38.68 -9.90 -5.97
C THR A 58 38.85 -11.40 -6.04
N ALA A 59 39.92 -11.93 -5.43
CA ALA A 59 40.19 -13.36 -5.43
C ALA A 59 39.07 -14.20 -4.80
N ASP A 60 38.27 -13.60 -3.89
CA ASP A 60 37.19 -14.25 -3.16
C ASP A 60 35.78 -13.95 -3.75
N GLY A 61 35.68 -13.24 -4.90
CA GLY A 61 34.45 -12.96 -5.61
C GLY A 61 34.36 -11.53 -6.17
N GLN A 62 33.17 -11.09 -6.46
CA GLN A 62 32.95 -9.73 -6.92
C GLN A 62 32.04 -8.94 -5.93
N TRP A 63 32.35 -7.66 -5.78
CA TRP A 63 31.62 -6.69 -4.97
C TRP A 63 30.95 -5.69 -5.88
N ILE A 64 29.69 -5.37 -5.62
CA ILE A 64 28.88 -4.50 -6.47
C ILE A 64 28.16 -3.49 -5.58
N ILE A 65 28.20 -2.23 -6.00
CA ILE A 65 27.42 -1.13 -5.41
C ILE A 65 26.85 -0.26 -6.53
N LEU A 66 25.62 0.25 -6.36
CA LEU A 66 25.05 1.22 -7.28
C LEU A 66 25.82 2.54 -7.18
N THR A 67 26.06 3.15 -8.33
CA THR A 67 26.57 4.53 -8.39
C THR A 67 25.43 5.52 -8.10
N LYS A 68 25.79 6.78 -7.90
CA LYS A 68 24.81 7.88 -7.84
C LYS A 68 23.91 7.90 -9.07
N HIS A 69 24.51 7.70 -10.27
CA HIS A 69 23.80 7.63 -11.53
C HIS A 69 22.85 6.42 -11.60
N GLY A 70 23.25 5.26 -11.09
CA GLY A 70 22.39 4.08 -10.99
C GLY A 70 21.16 4.30 -10.09
N VAL A 71 21.37 4.96 -8.95
CA VAL A 71 20.25 5.32 -8.03
C VAL A 71 19.32 6.34 -8.70
N GLU A 72 19.86 7.35 -9.36
CA GLU A 72 19.06 8.35 -10.08
C GLU A 72 18.27 7.72 -11.23
N ARG A 73 18.84 6.75 -11.93
CA ARG A 73 18.14 6.01 -12.99
C ARG A 73 16.95 5.21 -12.44
N LEU A 74 17.08 4.57 -11.27
CA LEU A 74 15.97 3.89 -10.61
C LEU A 74 14.90 4.87 -10.11
N LYS A 75 15.31 6.02 -9.60
CA LYS A 75 14.36 7.07 -9.19
C LYS A 75 13.56 7.59 -10.38
N SER A 76 14.21 7.83 -11.51
CA SER A 76 13.53 8.27 -12.72
C SER A 76 12.46 7.29 -13.18
N GLU A 77 12.77 5.99 -13.17
CA GLU A 77 11.81 4.93 -13.47
C GLU A 77 10.63 4.93 -12.49
N CYS A 78 10.91 5.12 -11.21
CA CYS A 78 9.87 5.24 -10.17
C CYS A 78 8.96 6.45 -10.43
N TYR A 79 9.53 7.60 -10.81
CA TYR A 79 8.75 8.80 -11.17
C TYR A 79 7.88 8.57 -12.40
N GLU A 80 8.39 7.89 -13.44
CA GLU A 80 7.59 7.54 -14.60
C GLU A 80 6.37 6.68 -14.22
N TYR A 81 6.53 5.72 -13.34
CA TYR A 81 5.39 4.93 -12.81
C TYR A 81 4.47 5.77 -11.94
N GLN A 82 5.01 6.64 -11.09
CA GLN A 82 4.20 7.57 -10.32
C GLN A 82 3.37 8.48 -11.24
N GLU A 83 3.96 9.04 -12.28
CA GLU A 83 3.25 9.81 -13.29
C GLU A 83 2.14 8.99 -13.95
N LEU A 84 2.42 7.75 -14.36
CA LEU A 84 1.43 6.88 -15.00
C LEU A 84 0.26 6.50 -14.09
N PHE A 85 0.52 6.25 -12.82
CA PHE A 85 -0.49 5.72 -11.90
C PHE A 85 -1.13 6.79 -11.01
N PHE A 86 -0.44 7.91 -10.76
CA PHE A 86 -0.89 8.97 -9.85
C PHE A 86 -1.14 10.32 -10.53
N SER A 87 -0.78 10.50 -11.82
CA SER A 87 -1.21 11.64 -12.64
C SER A 87 -2.62 11.49 -13.21
N THR A 88 -3.28 10.34 -12.96
CA THR A 88 -4.73 10.29 -13.14
C THR A 88 -5.32 11.31 -12.17
N PRO A 89 -6.20 12.24 -12.62
CA PRO A 89 -6.81 13.22 -11.72
C PRO A 89 -7.35 12.47 -10.51
N GLN A 90 -6.88 12.84 -9.33
CA GLN A 90 -7.35 12.23 -8.08
C GLN A 90 -8.87 12.31 -8.11
N ILE A 91 -9.52 11.17 -8.25
CA ILE A 91 -10.98 11.14 -8.27
C ILE A 91 -11.42 11.20 -6.83
N GLU A 92 -12.04 12.30 -6.49
CA GLU A 92 -12.71 12.43 -5.22
C GLU A 92 -14.06 11.71 -5.29
N VAL A 93 -14.28 10.78 -4.38
CA VAL A 93 -15.56 10.08 -4.23
C VAL A 93 -16.16 10.51 -2.91
N GLU A 94 -17.25 11.30 -2.99
CA GLU A 94 -18.03 11.64 -1.81
C GLU A 94 -19.10 10.58 -1.53
N ILE A 95 -19.15 10.16 -0.27
CA ILE A 95 -20.14 9.19 0.21
C ILE A 95 -20.74 9.76 1.49
N GLY A 96 -22.05 9.86 1.52
CA GLY A 96 -22.83 10.24 2.69
C GLY A 96 -23.68 9.08 3.21
N GLY A 97 -23.98 9.10 4.49
CA GLY A 97 -24.86 8.10 5.08
C GLY A 97 -25.28 8.47 6.50
N ARG A 98 -26.18 7.68 7.05
CA ARG A 98 -26.64 7.84 8.42
C ARG A 98 -25.89 6.89 9.33
N LEU A 99 -25.43 7.39 10.48
CA LEU A 99 -24.77 6.57 11.47
C LEU A 99 -25.70 5.48 11.99
N ILE A 100 -25.15 4.28 12.09
CA ILE A 100 -25.79 3.13 12.71
C ILE A 100 -24.85 2.43 13.69
N SER A 101 -25.40 1.80 14.68
CA SER A 101 -24.66 0.87 15.51
C SER A 101 -24.40 -0.42 14.73
N GLY A 102 -23.13 -0.86 14.68
CA GLY A 102 -22.72 -2.06 14.00
C GLY A 102 -22.90 -3.32 14.85
N LEU A 103 -22.57 -4.48 14.27
CA LEU A 103 -22.61 -5.79 14.93
C LEU A 103 -21.52 -5.97 16.02
N GLY A 104 -20.57 -5.01 16.11
CA GLY A 104 -19.47 -5.05 17.08
C GLY A 104 -18.24 -5.85 16.59
N GLU A 105 -18.32 -6.49 15.45
CA GLU A 105 -17.22 -7.32 14.89
C GLU A 105 -15.98 -6.49 14.52
N GLY A 106 -16.17 -5.23 14.10
CA GLY A 106 -15.08 -4.33 13.75
C GLY A 106 -14.04 -4.17 14.87
N ARG A 107 -14.47 -4.23 16.15
CA ARG A 107 -13.57 -4.18 17.28
C ARG A 107 -12.60 -5.37 17.30
N TYR A 108 -13.10 -6.56 17.04
CA TYR A 108 -12.28 -7.76 16.99
C TYR A 108 -11.21 -7.65 15.88
N TYR A 109 -11.61 -7.34 14.67
CA TYR A 109 -10.69 -7.28 13.53
C TYR A 109 -9.66 -6.17 13.66
N THR A 110 -10.04 -4.98 14.09
CA THR A 110 -9.10 -3.84 14.21
C THR A 110 -8.04 -4.04 15.31
N THR A 111 -8.29 -4.94 16.27
CA THR A 111 -7.35 -5.25 17.37
C THR A 111 -6.40 -6.41 17.05
N LEU A 112 -6.66 -7.20 16.01
CA LEU A 112 -5.78 -8.32 15.63
C LEU A 112 -4.40 -7.80 15.20
N ASN A 113 -3.34 -8.37 15.78
CA ASN A 113 -1.96 -7.94 15.52
C ASN A 113 -1.57 -7.97 14.04
N GLY A 114 -2.09 -8.95 13.27
CA GLY A 114 -1.82 -9.07 11.85
C GLY A 114 -2.37 -7.89 11.03
N TYR A 115 -3.55 -7.38 11.35
CA TYR A 115 -4.10 -6.18 10.72
C TYR A 115 -3.50 -4.90 11.30
N LYS A 116 -3.34 -4.81 12.62
CA LYS A 116 -2.82 -3.62 13.29
C LYS A 116 -1.48 -3.18 12.72
N LYS A 117 -0.53 -4.11 12.55
CA LYS A 117 0.78 -3.84 11.93
C LYS A 117 0.65 -3.34 10.49
N GLN A 118 -0.31 -3.88 9.72
CA GLN A 118 -0.56 -3.45 8.35
C GLN A 118 -1.17 -2.05 8.31
N PHE A 119 -2.15 -1.74 9.17
CA PHE A 119 -2.72 -0.40 9.27
C PHE A 119 -1.65 0.63 9.64
N GLU A 120 -0.83 0.36 10.67
CA GLU A 120 0.26 1.24 11.07
C GLU A 120 1.25 1.50 9.94
N SER A 121 1.68 0.45 9.24
CA SER A 121 2.70 0.57 8.19
C SER A 121 2.18 1.19 6.89
N LYS A 122 0.90 0.94 6.53
CA LYS A 122 0.34 1.33 5.23
C LYS A 122 -0.55 2.57 5.29
N LEU A 123 -1.29 2.79 6.40
CA LEU A 123 -2.14 3.97 6.60
C LEU A 123 -1.49 5.02 7.49
N GLY A 124 -0.41 4.66 8.20
CA GLY A 124 0.28 5.57 9.13
C GLY A 124 -0.48 5.83 10.42
N PHE A 125 -1.39 4.93 10.81
CA PHE A 125 -2.07 4.95 12.11
C PHE A 125 -2.55 3.56 12.54
N ALA A 126 -2.64 3.34 13.86
CA ALA A 126 -3.36 2.22 14.45
C ALA A 126 -4.83 2.62 14.66
N PRO A 127 -5.81 1.86 14.16
CA PRO A 127 -7.20 2.19 14.38
C PRO A 127 -7.61 2.10 15.85
N PHE A 128 -8.51 2.97 16.28
CA PHE A 128 -9.31 2.76 17.49
C PHE A 128 -10.06 1.41 17.39
N PRO A 129 -10.22 0.66 18.48
CA PRO A 129 -10.92 -0.63 18.46
C PRO A 129 -12.39 -0.51 18.04
N GLY A 130 -12.67 -0.71 16.76
CA GLY A 130 -14.02 -0.63 16.19
C GLY A 130 -14.06 0.08 14.84
N THR A 131 -15.23 0.09 14.23
CA THR A 131 -15.54 0.81 12.99
C THR A 131 -16.69 1.78 13.24
N LEU A 132 -16.68 2.92 12.55
CA LEU A 132 -17.84 3.79 12.42
C LEU A 132 -18.62 3.33 11.21
N ASN A 133 -19.92 3.04 11.38
CA ASN A 133 -20.74 2.46 10.33
C ASN A 133 -21.77 3.46 9.83
N LEU A 134 -21.87 3.59 8.50
CA LEU A 134 -22.86 4.42 7.82
C LEU A 134 -23.80 3.54 7.00
N SER A 135 -25.11 3.73 7.17
CA SER A 135 -26.11 3.20 6.25
C SER A 135 -26.27 4.17 5.08
N LEU A 136 -26.08 3.66 3.86
CA LEU A 136 -26.02 4.42 2.62
C LEU A 136 -27.39 4.43 1.91
N ASP A 137 -27.69 5.52 1.23
CA ASP A 137 -28.76 5.57 0.24
C ASP A 137 -28.30 4.97 -1.11
N LEU A 138 -29.24 4.85 -2.06
CA LEU A 138 -28.96 4.24 -3.37
C LEU A 138 -27.86 4.97 -4.16
N LEU A 139 -27.76 6.30 -4.06
CA LEU A 139 -26.73 7.07 -4.77
C LEU A 139 -25.36 6.83 -4.15
N CYS A 140 -25.31 6.77 -2.82
CA CYS A 140 -24.07 6.50 -2.07
C CYS A 140 -23.61 5.04 -2.20
N ILE A 141 -24.53 4.07 -2.40
CA ILE A 141 -24.16 2.70 -2.77
C ILE A 141 -23.45 2.67 -4.13
N VAL A 142 -23.95 3.43 -5.13
CA VAL A 142 -23.26 3.55 -6.43
C VAL A 142 -21.90 4.20 -6.29
N ALA A 143 -21.75 5.23 -5.45
CA ALA A 143 -20.48 5.88 -5.16
C ALA A 143 -19.49 4.90 -4.47
N ARG A 144 -19.97 4.12 -3.49
CA ARG A 144 -19.20 3.04 -2.85
C ARG A 144 -18.71 2.01 -3.87
N LYS A 145 -19.55 1.56 -4.80
CA LYS A 145 -19.13 0.61 -5.86
C LYS A 145 -18.06 1.20 -6.78
N LYS A 146 -18.13 2.50 -7.08
CA LYS A 146 -17.06 3.18 -7.82
C LYS A 146 -15.74 3.18 -7.04
N LEU A 147 -15.79 3.37 -5.72
CA LEU A 147 -14.62 3.30 -4.86
C LEU A 147 -14.02 1.89 -4.84
N GLU A 148 -14.84 0.84 -4.70
CA GLU A 148 -14.40 -0.56 -4.70
C GLU A 148 -13.65 -0.96 -5.99
N GLY A 149 -14.06 -0.40 -7.12
CA GLY A 149 -13.42 -0.62 -8.43
C GLY A 149 -12.07 0.09 -8.59
N ARG A 150 -11.61 0.87 -7.60
CA ARG A 150 -10.34 1.58 -7.64
C ARG A 150 -9.21 0.79 -6.97
N ILE A 151 -7.98 1.26 -7.23
CA ILE A 151 -6.79 0.74 -6.55
C ILE A 151 -6.80 1.30 -5.13
N GLY A 152 -7.08 0.44 -4.15
CA GLY A 152 -7.00 0.77 -2.73
C GLY A 152 -5.71 0.28 -2.10
N ILE A 153 -5.49 0.66 -0.85
CA ILE A 153 -4.38 0.14 -0.04
C ILE A 153 -4.79 -1.25 0.47
N GLU A 154 -4.14 -2.28 -0.05
CA GLU A 154 -4.46 -3.68 0.28
C GLU A 154 -3.95 -4.07 1.68
N MET A 155 -4.84 -4.61 2.49
CA MET A 155 -4.52 -5.35 3.70
C MET A 155 -4.50 -6.83 3.35
N ALA A 156 -3.32 -7.45 3.41
CA ALA A 156 -3.15 -8.85 3.05
C ALA A 156 -3.85 -9.78 4.06
N SER A 157 -4.37 -10.88 3.56
CA SER A 157 -4.82 -11.99 4.40
C SER A 157 -3.65 -12.58 5.20
N PHE A 158 -3.95 -13.17 6.35
CA PHE A 158 -2.93 -13.83 7.18
C PHE A 158 -3.55 -14.99 7.97
N GLU A 159 -2.70 -15.86 8.47
CA GLU A 159 -3.09 -16.94 9.37
C GLU A 159 -2.65 -16.62 10.79
N SER A 160 -3.55 -16.86 11.75
CA SER A 160 -3.26 -16.76 13.18
C SER A 160 -4.14 -17.74 13.94
N GLU A 161 -3.58 -18.44 14.92
CA GLU A 161 -4.28 -19.39 15.78
C GLU A 161 -5.13 -20.42 15.00
N ASN A 162 -4.56 -21.00 13.93
CA ASN A 162 -5.22 -21.96 13.04
C ASN A 162 -6.49 -21.42 12.34
N ARG A 163 -6.60 -20.10 12.18
CA ARG A 163 -7.67 -19.44 11.44
C ARG A 163 -7.07 -18.57 10.33
N THR A 164 -7.73 -18.57 9.18
CA THR A 164 -7.39 -17.68 8.06
C THR A 164 -8.25 -16.43 8.15
N PHE A 165 -7.61 -15.28 8.18
CA PHE A 165 -8.23 -13.97 8.12
C PHE A 165 -8.14 -13.43 6.70
N GLY A 166 -9.26 -12.94 6.15
CA GLY A 166 -9.35 -12.40 4.80
C GLY A 166 -8.56 -11.11 4.62
N GLY A 167 -8.39 -10.69 3.38
CA GLY A 167 -7.85 -9.37 3.07
C GLY A 167 -8.90 -8.27 3.17
N ALA A 168 -8.48 -7.03 2.97
CA ALA A 168 -9.35 -5.87 2.86
C ALA A 168 -8.69 -4.82 1.96
N LYS A 169 -9.50 -3.94 1.36
CA LYS A 169 -9.02 -2.70 0.75
C LYS A 169 -9.33 -1.52 1.66
N CYS A 170 -8.36 -0.63 1.82
CA CYS A 170 -8.55 0.62 2.55
C CYS A 170 -8.38 1.81 1.62
N PHE A 171 -9.21 2.81 1.81
CA PHE A 171 -9.19 4.07 1.05
C PHE A 171 -9.10 5.23 2.03
N PRO A 172 -7.94 5.91 2.12
CA PRO A 172 -7.83 7.12 2.94
C PRO A 172 -8.95 8.09 2.60
N CYS A 173 -9.58 8.65 3.62
CA CYS A 173 -10.68 9.59 3.42
C CYS A 173 -10.61 10.73 4.42
N LYS A 174 -11.24 11.84 4.04
CA LYS A 174 -11.48 13.00 4.91
C LYS A 174 -12.95 12.98 5.33
N ILE A 175 -13.20 13.12 6.61
CA ILE A 175 -14.55 13.36 7.12
C ILE A 175 -14.89 14.82 6.85
N LEU A 176 -16.05 15.08 6.22
CA LEU A 176 -16.51 16.42 5.86
C LEU A 176 -17.30 17.03 7.03
N ASP A 177 -16.59 17.24 8.13
CA ASP A 177 -17.09 17.88 9.34
C ASP A 177 -15.92 18.68 9.95
N ASP A 178 -16.13 19.93 10.24
CA ASP A 178 -15.08 20.83 10.75
C ASP A 178 -14.49 20.34 12.08
N ARG A 179 -15.27 19.60 12.86
CA ARG A 179 -14.79 18.96 14.12
C ARG A 179 -13.80 17.83 13.87
N ALA A 180 -13.74 17.30 12.66
CA ALA A 180 -12.82 16.23 12.24
C ALA A 180 -11.56 16.76 11.55
N GLU A 181 -11.28 18.07 11.60
CA GLU A 181 -10.09 18.63 10.97
C GLU A 181 -8.81 17.98 11.51
N GLY A 182 -7.97 17.48 10.59
CA GLY A 182 -6.73 16.78 10.94
C GLY A 182 -6.89 15.33 11.42
N VAL A 183 -8.12 14.83 11.59
CA VAL A 183 -8.36 13.44 12.00
C VAL A 183 -8.15 12.50 10.82
N LYS A 184 -7.15 11.61 10.93
CA LYS A 184 -6.92 10.56 9.94
C LYS A 184 -8.08 9.57 9.94
N SER A 185 -8.54 9.19 8.74
CA SER A 185 -9.57 8.16 8.58
C SER A 185 -9.41 7.42 7.26
N ALA A 186 -9.96 6.22 7.18
CA ALA A 186 -10.02 5.43 5.97
C ALA A 186 -11.31 4.63 5.91
N VAL A 187 -11.89 4.53 4.73
CA VAL A 187 -12.91 3.52 4.43
C VAL A 187 -12.22 2.17 4.40
N ILE A 188 -12.80 1.16 5.02
CA ILE A 188 -12.35 -0.23 4.93
C ILE A 188 -13.42 -1.09 4.26
N ILE A 189 -13.00 -1.88 3.28
CA ILE A 189 -13.85 -2.80 2.53
C ILE A 189 -13.22 -4.18 2.65
N PRO A 190 -13.71 -5.03 3.56
CA PRO A 190 -13.22 -6.39 3.71
C PRO A 190 -13.57 -7.26 2.50
N ASP A 191 -12.68 -8.18 2.11
CA ASP A 191 -12.96 -9.19 1.06
C ASP A 191 -14.12 -10.12 1.46
N ARG A 192 -14.33 -10.27 2.76
CA ARG A 192 -15.43 -11.03 3.36
C ARG A 192 -16.06 -10.19 4.45
N THR A 193 -17.34 -9.87 4.29
CA THR A 193 -18.10 -9.11 5.28
C THR A 193 -19.47 -9.71 5.49
N HIS A 194 -20.01 -9.58 6.70
CA HIS A 194 -21.39 -9.91 7.03
C HIS A 194 -22.35 -8.73 6.77
N TYR A 195 -21.80 -7.56 6.47
CA TYR A 195 -22.59 -6.39 6.16
C TYR A 195 -23.07 -6.39 4.71
N PRO A 196 -24.30 -5.97 4.46
CA PRO A 196 -24.80 -5.72 3.10
C PRO A 196 -24.11 -4.52 2.45
N GLU A 197 -24.28 -4.37 1.15
CA GLU A 197 -23.64 -3.33 0.33
C GLU A 197 -24.01 -1.89 0.71
N ASP A 198 -25.08 -1.69 1.46
CA ASP A 198 -25.51 -0.37 1.95
C ASP A 198 -24.85 0.06 3.25
N ILE A 199 -23.92 -0.75 3.79
CA ILE A 199 -23.14 -0.38 4.98
C ILE A 199 -21.71 -0.05 4.60
N LEU A 200 -21.26 1.14 4.99
CA LEU A 200 -19.88 1.59 4.85
C LEU A 200 -19.19 1.61 6.21
N GLU A 201 -18.01 1.01 6.28
CA GLU A 201 -17.20 0.98 7.49
C GLU A 201 -16.03 1.97 7.39
N ILE A 202 -15.82 2.76 8.43
CA ILE A 202 -14.76 3.75 8.53
C ILE A 202 -13.91 3.45 9.76
N ILE A 203 -12.59 3.44 9.59
CA ILE A 203 -11.60 3.31 10.66
C ILE A 203 -10.86 4.63 10.87
N SER A 204 -10.47 4.89 12.12
CA SER A 204 -9.74 6.09 12.53
C SER A 204 -8.90 5.77 13.77
N PRO A 205 -7.81 6.49 14.04
CA PRO A 205 -7.05 6.32 15.28
C PRO A 205 -7.81 6.79 16.54
N VAL A 206 -8.89 7.56 16.37
CA VAL A 206 -9.70 8.09 17.48
C VAL A 206 -11.10 7.49 17.48
N TYR A 207 -11.78 7.55 18.63
CA TYR A 207 -13.19 7.18 18.76
C TYR A 207 -14.06 8.27 18.13
N LEU A 208 -14.33 8.17 16.82
CA LEU A 208 -15.03 9.20 16.04
C LEU A 208 -16.38 9.61 16.63
N ARG A 209 -17.16 8.68 17.18
CA ARG A 209 -18.44 9.01 17.81
C ARG A 209 -18.27 9.95 18.99
N GLY A 210 -17.27 9.71 19.81
CA GLY A 210 -16.95 10.58 20.94
C GLY A 210 -16.35 11.90 20.52
N GLU A 211 -15.38 11.86 19.59
CA GLU A 211 -14.68 13.05 19.10
C GLU A 211 -15.62 14.04 18.44
N LEU A 212 -16.56 13.55 17.64
CA LEU A 212 -17.51 14.35 16.88
C LEU A 212 -18.88 14.46 17.56
N ASN A 213 -19.04 13.91 18.76
CA ASN A 213 -20.32 13.87 19.49
C ASN A 213 -21.50 13.36 18.63
N LEU A 214 -21.29 12.21 17.94
CA LEU A 214 -22.23 11.63 16.98
C LEU A 214 -23.11 10.55 17.62
N LYS A 215 -24.37 10.49 17.19
CA LYS A 215 -25.39 9.52 17.62
C LYS A 215 -25.93 8.76 16.41
N ASP A 216 -26.56 7.62 16.66
CA ASP A 216 -27.27 6.89 15.61
C ASP A 216 -28.35 7.76 14.97
N GLY A 217 -28.41 7.73 13.64
CA GLY A 217 -29.29 8.56 12.85
C GLY A 217 -28.67 9.87 12.36
N ASP A 218 -27.55 10.33 12.94
CA ASP A 218 -26.85 11.51 12.44
C ASP A 218 -26.30 11.28 11.03
N GLU A 219 -26.31 12.32 10.21
CA GLU A 219 -25.74 12.27 8.86
C GLU A 219 -24.25 12.59 8.91
N LEU A 220 -23.46 11.83 8.19
CA LEU A 220 -22.04 12.07 8.02
C LEU A 220 -21.65 11.90 6.55
N ARG A 221 -20.74 12.74 6.08
CA ARG A 221 -20.17 12.65 4.75
C ARG A 221 -18.66 12.48 4.83
N ILE A 222 -18.14 11.68 3.93
CA ILE A 222 -16.70 11.50 3.74
C ILE A 222 -16.32 11.77 2.30
N ARG A 223 -15.04 12.11 2.09
CA ARG A 223 -14.44 12.24 0.77
C ARG A 223 -13.21 11.35 0.72
N ALA A 224 -13.26 10.30 -0.07
CA ALA A 224 -12.12 9.44 -0.37
C ALA A 224 -11.41 9.95 -1.63
N VAL A 225 -10.08 9.91 -1.61
CA VAL A 225 -9.22 10.30 -2.73
C VAL A 225 -8.59 9.04 -3.30
N VAL A 226 -8.78 8.77 -4.60
CA VAL A 226 -8.35 7.56 -5.30
C VAL A 226 -7.82 7.85 -6.69
#